data_59b17ad69d25dc36988b2c9a5906bdf9
#
_entry.id   59b17ad69d25dc36988b2c9a5906bdf9
#
_cell.length_a   1.000
_cell.length_b   1.000
_cell.length_c   1.000
_cell.angle_alpha   90.00
_cell.angle_beta   90.00
_cell.angle_gamma   90.00
#
_symmetry.space_group_name_H-M   'P 1'
#
loop_
_entity.id
_entity.type
_entity.pdbx_description
1 polymer ?
#
loop_
_entity_poly.entity_id
_entity_poly.type
_entity_poly.pdbx_seq_one_letter_code
_entity_poly.pdbx_strand_id
1 'polypeptide(L)'
;MRCLLFSLLLLVSPMLAVAQPAAPVTIYETSKGMQTPTYDQIVTWWSAIDKFSKKVTLLTKGPTDAGFPLHLALVSQQGYTSVSQAKKDGKTILLINNGIHPGEPDGIDASMLLVKDIATSKLILPDNVVLAIIPVYNIGGCLRRSPYYRVDQEGPEAFGSRGNSQNLDLNRDFIKLDSKEAFSFCAIFQECDPDIFIDNHVSNGADYQHVMTLLTSQYSKLGGSMGAYLHELFEPAIYAAMKAKGYDLIPYVNIGGDKPEKGWNQFWDSPRYTSGYATLWNSFAFVPETHMLKPYPARVASTQALMECFIAYAGKEGGTLRSLREETKKRTSAAPSFPISWRLDKSRYTNYTFKGYESGSKPSDISGQPRLYYDRNKPFTTTVPVYGYYVPERIITTPKAYIIPQGWWKVIERLHINGIRMRKLTQDSTIEVEVYKIEDYSTAARPYEGHHANSNVKLNWQKQTLTFLKGDWYIPLDQAGNRFLMETLEPQAEDSYFNWNFFDPILGQKEGYSAYVFEDKAAAYLQQQPALKAQLQQRIASDSSFAKNGRAQLDFIYKNSPWYESDHNRYPVFRVMQ
;
A
#
# COMPACT_ATOMS: atom_id res chain seq x y z
N MET A 1 -47.64 -45.16 -70.97
CA MET A 1 -46.42 -44.63 -70.29
C MET A 1 -46.83 -43.30 -69.65
N ARG A 2 -46.97 -43.30 -68.28
CA ARG A 2 -47.30 -42.08 -67.52
C ARG A 2 -45.99 -41.67 -66.76
N CYS A 3 -45.42 -40.51 -67.12
CA CYS A 3 -44.34 -39.90 -66.42
C CYS A 3 -44.86 -39.19 -65.15
N LEU A 4 -44.41 -39.60 -63.97
CA LEU A 4 -44.57 -38.90 -62.68
C LEU A 4 -43.42 -37.90 -62.55
N LEU A 5 -43.77 -36.58 -62.52
CA LEU A 5 -42.87 -35.53 -62.08
C LEU A 5 -42.91 -35.46 -60.55
N PHE A 6 -41.77 -35.71 -59.88
CA PHE A 6 -41.55 -35.47 -58.43
C PHE A 6 -41.07 -34.00 -58.30
N SER A 7 -41.90 -33.13 -57.76
CA SER A 7 -41.47 -31.80 -57.34
C SER A 7 -40.85 -31.82 -55.98
N LEU A 8 -39.52 -31.54 -55.89
CA LEU A 8 -38.75 -31.45 -54.65
C LEU A 8 -38.99 -30.03 -54.07
N LEU A 9 -39.81 -29.90 -53.03
CA LEU A 9 -39.96 -28.66 -52.26
C LEU A 9 -38.76 -28.52 -51.32
N LEU A 10 -37.83 -27.61 -51.64
CA LEU A 10 -36.77 -27.16 -50.72
C LEU A 10 -37.40 -26.25 -49.65
N LEU A 11 -37.55 -26.76 -48.43
CA LEU A 11 -37.86 -25.97 -47.23
C LEU A 11 -36.63 -25.16 -46.84
N VAL A 12 -36.58 -23.89 -47.24
CA VAL A 12 -35.63 -22.91 -46.72
C VAL A 12 -36.15 -22.45 -45.36
N SER A 13 -35.63 -23.02 -44.26
CA SER A 13 -35.87 -22.49 -42.92
C SER A 13 -35.16 -21.14 -42.77
N PRO A 14 -35.87 -20.07 -42.43
CA PRO A 14 -35.20 -18.81 -42.13
C PRO A 14 -34.37 -19.00 -40.86
N MET A 15 -33.03 -18.99 -40.95
CA MET A 15 -32.16 -18.78 -39.80
C MET A 15 -32.46 -17.38 -39.23
N LEU A 16 -33.23 -17.32 -38.16
CA LEU A 16 -33.35 -16.11 -37.35
C LEU A 16 -31.93 -15.83 -36.79
N ALA A 17 -31.27 -14.91 -37.44
CA ALA A 17 -30.03 -14.33 -36.86
C ALA A 17 -30.45 -13.61 -35.57
N VAL A 18 -30.23 -14.24 -34.43
CA VAL A 18 -30.34 -13.57 -33.14
C VAL A 18 -29.26 -12.50 -33.15
N ALA A 19 -29.68 -11.25 -33.26
CA ALA A 19 -28.75 -10.13 -33.15
C ALA A 19 -28.03 -10.23 -31.83
N GLN A 20 -26.68 -10.28 -31.84
CA GLN A 20 -25.91 -10.23 -30.60
C GLN A 20 -26.28 -8.95 -29.85
N PRO A 21 -26.55 -9.01 -28.54
CA PRO A 21 -26.85 -7.83 -27.77
C PRO A 21 -25.70 -6.83 -27.93
N ALA A 22 -26.03 -5.54 -28.00
CA ALA A 22 -25.00 -4.49 -28.05
C ALA A 22 -24.21 -4.44 -26.74
N ALA A 23 -22.90 -4.19 -26.81
CA ALA A 23 -22.06 -4.05 -25.64
C ALA A 23 -22.54 -2.87 -24.76
N PRO A 24 -22.51 -3.00 -23.41
CA PRO A 24 -22.91 -1.92 -22.52
C PRO A 24 -22.10 -0.64 -22.78
N VAL A 25 -22.79 0.50 -22.83
CA VAL A 25 -22.18 1.82 -23.02
C VAL A 25 -21.92 2.44 -21.67
N THR A 26 -20.78 3.11 -21.49
CA THR A 26 -20.42 3.78 -20.25
C THR A 26 -21.02 5.20 -20.16
N ILE A 27 -21.11 5.74 -18.95
CA ILE A 27 -21.49 7.15 -18.74
C ILE A 27 -20.46 8.09 -19.38
N TYR A 28 -19.17 7.74 -19.29
CA TYR A 28 -18.10 8.48 -19.94
C TYR A 28 -18.34 8.62 -21.46
N GLU A 29 -18.71 7.53 -22.14
CA GLU A 29 -19.00 7.56 -23.59
C GLU A 29 -20.25 8.40 -23.89
N THR A 30 -21.35 8.21 -23.14
CA THR A 30 -22.60 8.93 -23.39
C THR A 30 -22.51 10.42 -23.14
N SER A 31 -21.67 10.82 -22.15
CA SER A 31 -21.37 12.22 -21.82
C SER A 31 -20.25 12.83 -22.66
N LYS A 32 -19.68 12.07 -23.60
CA LYS A 32 -18.51 12.50 -24.42
C LYS A 32 -17.31 12.92 -23.55
N GLY A 33 -17.06 12.18 -22.47
CA GLY A 33 -15.94 12.41 -21.57
C GLY A 33 -16.17 13.51 -20.51
N MET A 34 -17.40 13.98 -20.33
CA MET A 34 -17.69 15.04 -19.35
C MET A 34 -18.02 14.50 -17.95
N GLN A 35 -18.51 13.26 -17.86
CA GLN A 35 -18.97 12.67 -16.60
C GLN A 35 -18.28 11.33 -16.31
N THR A 36 -18.10 11.04 -15.03
CA THR A 36 -17.75 9.72 -14.50
C THR A 36 -18.98 9.10 -13.83
N PRO A 37 -19.14 7.77 -13.84
CA PRO A 37 -20.33 7.10 -13.31
C PRO A 37 -20.45 7.25 -11.77
N THR A 38 -21.69 7.18 -11.28
CA THR A 38 -21.98 6.95 -9.85
C THR A 38 -21.68 5.51 -9.48
N TYR A 39 -21.64 5.20 -8.16
CA TYR A 39 -21.43 3.83 -7.70
C TYR A 39 -22.43 2.83 -8.30
N ASP A 40 -23.72 3.15 -8.30
CA ASP A 40 -24.75 2.27 -8.86
C ASP A 40 -24.58 2.05 -10.38
N GLN A 41 -24.17 3.08 -11.10
CA GLN A 41 -23.87 2.98 -12.53
C GLN A 41 -22.62 2.12 -12.78
N ILE A 42 -21.59 2.21 -11.92
CA ILE A 42 -20.40 1.33 -11.97
C ILE A 42 -20.84 -0.13 -11.82
N VAL A 43 -21.53 -0.47 -10.74
CA VAL A 43 -21.95 -1.85 -10.45
C VAL A 43 -22.90 -2.39 -11.54
N THR A 44 -23.84 -1.56 -12.01
CA THR A 44 -24.78 -1.92 -13.09
C THR A 44 -24.02 -2.24 -14.38
N TRP A 45 -23.05 -1.40 -14.76
CA TRP A 45 -22.28 -1.62 -15.97
C TRP A 45 -21.41 -2.87 -15.89
N TRP A 46 -20.71 -3.09 -14.75
CA TRP A 46 -19.90 -4.29 -14.56
C TRP A 46 -20.75 -5.57 -14.56
N SER A 47 -21.93 -5.52 -13.98
CA SER A 47 -22.89 -6.65 -14.05
C SER A 47 -23.43 -6.89 -15.48
N ALA A 48 -23.56 -5.84 -16.27
CA ALA A 48 -24.01 -5.97 -17.66
C ALA A 48 -22.90 -6.53 -18.56
N ILE A 49 -21.65 -6.12 -18.41
CA ILE A 49 -20.52 -6.63 -19.20
C ILE A 49 -20.17 -8.08 -18.85
N ASP A 50 -20.33 -8.50 -17.59
CA ASP A 50 -20.23 -9.89 -17.14
C ASP A 50 -21.25 -10.78 -17.89
N LYS A 51 -22.51 -10.34 -17.97
CA LYS A 51 -23.55 -11.04 -18.72
C LYS A 51 -23.33 -11.02 -20.24
N PHE A 52 -22.71 -9.96 -20.75
CA PHE A 52 -22.46 -9.77 -22.19
C PHE A 52 -21.33 -10.68 -22.69
N SER A 53 -20.26 -10.89 -21.92
CA SER A 53 -19.05 -11.56 -22.39
C SER A 53 -18.54 -12.61 -21.41
N LYS A 54 -18.37 -13.85 -21.90
CA LYS A 54 -17.75 -14.94 -21.13
C LYS A 54 -16.29 -14.68 -20.71
N LYS A 55 -15.65 -13.63 -21.24
CA LYS A 55 -14.29 -13.21 -20.85
C LYS A 55 -14.26 -12.47 -19.52
N VAL A 56 -15.41 -12.04 -19.01
CA VAL A 56 -15.52 -11.23 -17.79
C VAL A 56 -16.32 -12.01 -16.75
N THR A 57 -15.86 -12.00 -15.51
CA THR A 57 -16.59 -12.56 -14.35
C THR A 57 -16.52 -11.54 -13.21
N LEU A 58 -17.67 -11.04 -12.77
CA LEU A 58 -17.76 -10.12 -11.62
C LEU A 58 -18.00 -10.90 -10.33
N LEU A 59 -17.07 -10.80 -9.40
CA LEU A 59 -17.11 -11.46 -8.10
C LEU A 59 -17.46 -10.46 -7.00
N THR A 60 -18.32 -10.86 -6.08
CA THR A 60 -18.57 -10.15 -4.82
C THR A 60 -17.54 -10.59 -3.80
N LYS A 61 -16.84 -9.63 -3.18
CA LYS A 61 -15.79 -9.87 -2.18
C LYS A 61 -16.23 -9.39 -0.79
N GLY A 62 -15.29 -9.00 0.06
CA GLY A 62 -15.55 -8.64 1.44
C GLY A 62 -16.36 -7.36 1.65
N PRO A 63 -16.73 -7.07 2.91
CA PRO A 63 -17.51 -5.90 3.28
C PRO A 63 -16.70 -4.60 3.19
N THR A 64 -17.43 -3.47 3.13
CA THR A 64 -16.89 -2.12 3.29
C THR A 64 -17.61 -1.36 4.41
N ASP A 65 -17.03 -0.26 4.86
CA ASP A 65 -17.68 0.61 5.86
C ASP A 65 -18.88 1.37 5.29
N ALA A 66 -19.03 1.39 3.97
CA ALA A 66 -20.21 1.93 3.30
C ALA A 66 -21.44 0.99 3.33
N GLY A 67 -21.28 -0.24 3.84
CA GLY A 67 -22.35 -1.23 3.87
C GLY A 67 -22.59 -1.99 2.57
N PHE A 68 -21.82 -1.69 1.51
CA PHE A 68 -21.83 -2.39 0.22
C PHE A 68 -20.62 -3.33 0.12
N PRO A 69 -20.73 -4.45 -0.61
CA PRO A 69 -19.59 -5.34 -0.81
C PRO A 69 -18.58 -4.76 -1.80
N LEU A 70 -17.30 -5.04 -1.58
CA LEU A 70 -16.27 -4.81 -2.56
C LEU A 70 -16.40 -5.83 -3.71
N HIS A 71 -16.10 -5.41 -4.93
CA HIS A 71 -16.17 -6.27 -6.12
C HIS A 71 -14.78 -6.48 -6.73
N LEU A 72 -14.60 -7.64 -7.36
CA LEU A 72 -13.44 -8.00 -8.16
C LEU A 72 -13.90 -8.55 -9.51
N ALA A 73 -13.52 -7.91 -10.60
CA ALA A 73 -13.77 -8.41 -11.95
C ALA A 73 -12.55 -9.18 -12.45
N LEU A 74 -12.74 -10.44 -12.83
CA LEU A 74 -11.73 -11.22 -13.52
C LEU A 74 -11.96 -11.12 -15.02
N VAL A 75 -10.89 -10.79 -15.77
CA VAL A 75 -10.96 -10.65 -17.22
C VAL A 75 -9.88 -11.51 -17.86
N SER A 76 -10.27 -12.45 -18.73
CA SER A 76 -9.36 -13.38 -19.41
C SER A 76 -9.98 -13.91 -20.70
N GLN A 77 -9.17 -14.36 -21.63
CA GLN A 77 -9.66 -15.02 -22.84
C GLN A 77 -10.38 -16.35 -22.55
N GLN A 78 -9.94 -17.06 -21.51
CA GLN A 78 -10.47 -18.37 -21.10
C GLN A 78 -11.74 -18.26 -20.23
N GLY A 79 -12.10 -17.07 -19.71
CA GLY A 79 -13.25 -16.88 -18.84
C GLY A 79 -13.07 -17.49 -17.46
N TYR A 80 -11.92 -17.25 -16.82
CA TYR A 80 -11.68 -17.72 -15.45
C TYR A 80 -12.69 -17.13 -14.46
N THR A 81 -13.25 -17.99 -13.63
CA THR A 81 -14.18 -17.63 -12.54
C THR A 81 -13.52 -17.57 -11.17
N SER A 82 -12.23 -17.95 -11.08
CA SER A 82 -11.43 -17.82 -9.87
C SER A 82 -9.97 -17.54 -10.17
N VAL A 83 -9.34 -16.73 -9.31
CA VAL A 83 -7.91 -16.42 -9.39
C VAL A 83 -7.08 -17.69 -9.16
N SER A 84 -7.51 -18.54 -8.24
CA SER A 84 -6.81 -19.81 -7.93
C SER A 84 -6.66 -20.70 -9.15
N GLN A 85 -7.69 -20.80 -10.00
CA GLN A 85 -7.60 -21.56 -11.24
C GLN A 85 -6.61 -20.92 -12.22
N ALA A 86 -6.67 -19.61 -12.42
CA ALA A 86 -5.73 -18.90 -13.30
C ALA A 86 -4.27 -19.09 -12.86
N LYS A 87 -4.00 -19.04 -11.54
CA LYS A 87 -2.65 -19.28 -10.99
C LYS A 87 -2.18 -20.70 -11.21
N LYS A 88 -3.04 -21.71 -11.02
CA LYS A 88 -2.71 -23.12 -11.31
C LYS A 88 -2.33 -23.35 -12.77
N ASP A 89 -2.98 -22.62 -13.68
CA ASP A 89 -2.72 -22.67 -15.12
C ASP A 89 -1.53 -21.78 -15.53
N GLY A 90 -0.77 -21.26 -14.56
CA GLY A 90 0.45 -20.49 -14.79
C GLY A 90 0.22 -19.13 -15.45
N LYS A 91 -0.94 -18.50 -15.23
CA LYS A 91 -1.23 -17.17 -15.78
C LYS A 91 -0.52 -16.06 -15.00
N THR A 92 -0.19 -14.98 -15.69
CA THR A 92 0.33 -13.75 -15.09
C THR A 92 -0.86 -12.91 -14.62
N ILE A 93 -0.87 -12.56 -13.34
CA ILE A 93 -1.97 -11.83 -12.71
C ILE A 93 -1.62 -10.35 -12.61
N LEU A 94 -2.43 -9.52 -13.26
CA LEU A 94 -2.42 -8.06 -13.10
C LEU A 94 -3.57 -7.65 -12.19
N LEU A 95 -3.27 -7.17 -10.99
CA LEU A 95 -4.27 -6.55 -10.11
C LEU A 95 -4.33 -5.06 -10.40
N ILE A 96 -5.50 -4.57 -10.76
CA ILE A 96 -5.76 -3.14 -11.05
C ILE A 96 -6.74 -2.62 -10.01
N ASN A 97 -6.31 -1.63 -9.24
CA ASN A 97 -7.12 -0.95 -8.24
C ASN A 97 -7.57 0.42 -8.77
N ASN A 98 -8.85 0.74 -8.62
CA ASN A 98 -9.40 2.01 -9.05
C ASN A 98 -10.15 2.68 -7.91
N GLY A 99 -10.11 4.00 -7.88
CA GLY A 99 -10.92 4.80 -6.97
C GLY A 99 -10.62 4.57 -5.50
N ILE A 100 -9.36 4.35 -5.12
CA ILE A 100 -8.94 4.50 -3.72
C ILE A 100 -9.25 5.93 -3.24
N HIS A 101 -9.12 6.89 -4.15
CA HIS A 101 -9.66 8.24 -4.03
C HIS A 101 -10.68 8.46 -5.17
N PRO A 102 -11.98 8.34 -4.92
CA PRO A 102 -12.98 8.47 -5.99
C PRO A 102 -13.10 9.88 -6.60
N GLY A 103 -12.42 10.86 -6.04
CA GLY A 103 -12.17 12.15 -6.68
C GLY A 103 -11.15 12.07 -7.83
N GLU A 104 -10.50 10.94 -8.01
CA GLU A 104 -9.51 10.59 -9.01
C GLU A 104 -10.06 9.47 -9.92
N PRO A 105 -11.12 9.73 -10.72
CA PRO A 105 -11.92 8.67 -11.33
C PRO A 105 -11.32 8.10 -12.62
N ASP A 106 -10.17 8.57 -13.07
CA ASP A 106 -9.57 8.25 -14.36
C ASP A 106 -9.44 6.73 -14.57
N GLY A 107 -8.97 6.00 -13.53
CA GLY A 107 -8.86 4.54 -13.57
C GLY A 107 -10.20 3.81 -13.63
N ILE A 108 -11.27 4.37 -13.04
CA ILE A 108 -12.61 3.79 -13.08
C ILE A 108 -13.09 3.75 -14.52
N ASP A 109 -13.10 4.90 -15.20
CA ASP A 109 -13.57 5.01 -16.57
C ASP A 109 -12.64 4.30 -17.57
N ALA A 110 -11.33 4.45 -17.41
CA ALA A 110 -10.35 3.78 -18.27
C ALA A 110 -10.46 2.25 -18.18
N SER A 111 -10.70 1.67 -16.98
CA SER A 111 -10.89 0.23 -16.82
C SER A 111 -12.19 -0.26 -17.47
N MET A 112 -13.27 0.51 -17.40
CA MET A 112 -14.54 0.17 -18.05
C MET A 112 -14.36 0.16 -19.58
N LEU A 113 -13.70 1.16 -20.17
CA LEU A 113 -13.39 1.23 -21.59
C LEU A 113 -12.49 0.07 -22.04
N LEU A 114 -11.40 -0.18 -21.30
CA LEU A 114 -10.47 -1.28 -21.55
C LEU A 114 -11.19 -2.64 -21.60
N VAL A 115 -12.03 -2.92 -20.59
CA VAL A 115 -12.75 -4.19 -20.50
C VAL A 115 -13.81 -4.32 -21.58
N LYS A 116 -14.47 -3.23 -21.95
CA LYS A 116 -15.38 -3.21 -23.12
C LYS A 116 -14.63 -3.57 -24.40
N ASP A 117 -13.46 -3.00 -24.64
CA ASP A 117 -12.64 -3.30 -25.82
C ASP A 117 -12.19 -4.78 -25.83
N ILE A 118 -11.86 -5.37 -24.68
CA ILE A 118 -11.55 -6.81 -24.56
C ILE A 118 -12.79 -7.67 -24.78
N ALA A 119 -13.93 -7.32 -24.19
CA ALA A 119 -15.18 -8.06 -24.28
C ALA A 119 -15.72 -8.10 -25.72
N THR A 120 -15.55 -7.02 -26.47
CA THR A 120 -15.92 -6.90 -27.88
C THR A 120 -14.85 -7.39 -28.84
N SER A 121 -13.72 -7.90 -28.34
CA SER A 121 -12.54 -8.33 -29.14
C SER A 121 -11.91 -7.23 -29.99
N LYS A 122 -12.13 -5.97 -29.66
CA LYS A 122 -11.40 -4.82 -30.24
C LYS A 122 -9.96 -4.79 -29.71
N LEU A 123 -9.76 -5.18 -28.44
CA LEU A 123 -8.46 -5.44 -27.85
C LEU A 123 -8.34 -6.93 -27.52
N ILE A 124 -7.26 -7.55 -28.00
CA ILE A 124 -6.97 -8.96 -27.70
C ILE A 124 -6.12 -9.05 -26.42
N LEU A 125 -6.68 -9.62 -25.37
CA LEU A 125 -5.93 -9.93 -24.16
C LEU A 125 -5.06 -11.17 -24.41
N PRO A 126 -3.75 -11.16 -24.11
CA PRO A 126 -2.89 -12.33 -24.25
C PRO A 126 -3.39 -13.51 -23.40
N ASP A 127 -3.31 -14.73 -23.94
CA ASP A 127 -3.82 -15.95 -23.28
C ASP A 127 -3.17 -16.26 -21.93
N ASN A 128 -1.95 -15.81 -21.72
CA ASN A 128 -1.20 -15.98 -20.49
C ASN A 128 -1.44 -14.87 -19.45
N VAL A 129 -2.33 -13.90 -19.72
CA VAL A 129 -2.63 -12.76 -18.84
C VAL A 129 -4.05 -12.85 -18.33
N VAL A 130 -4.22 -12.57 -17.03
CA VAL A 130 -5.52 -12.39 -16.37
C VAL A 130 -5.50 -11.05 -15.65
N LEU A 131 -6.52 -10.24 -15.92
CA LEU A 131 -6.74 -9.01 -15.17
C LEU A 131 -7.66 -9.31 -13.99
N ALA A 132 -7.29 -8.84 -12.83
CA ALA A 132 -8.10 -8.80 -11.61
C ALA A 132 -8.33 -7.31 -11.30
N ILE A 133 -9.55 -6.82 -11.51
CA ILE A 133 -9.86 -5.38 -11.45
C ILE A 133 -10.80 -5.12 -10.29
N ILE A 134 -10.41 -4.23 -9.38
CA ILE A 134 -11.32 -3.65 -8.39
C ILE A 134 -11.98 -2.43 -9.05
N PRO A 135 -13.30 -2.48 -9.37
CA PRO A 135 -13.99 -1.41 -10.09
C PRO A 135 -13.93 -0.06 -9.39
N VAL A 136 -14.16 -0.04 -8.08
CA VAL A 136 -13.98 1.09 -7.18
C VAL A 136 -13.72 0.57 -5.77
N TYR A 137 -12.59 0.99 -5.20
CA TYR A 137 -12.14 0.51 -3.88
C TYR A 137 -12.83 1.29 -2.74
N ASN A 138 -12.81 2.61 -2.77
CA ASN A 138 -13.42 3.48 -1.76
C ASN A 138 -14.89 3.76 -2.11
N ILE A 139 -15.77 2.83 -1.76
CA ILE A 139 -17.20 2.95 -2.03
C ILE A 139 -17.81 4.15 -1.28
N GLY A 140 -17.44 4.34 -0.01
CA GLY A 140 -17.95 5.44 0.79
C GLY A 140 -17.62 6.82 0.23
N GLY A 141 -16.40 6.98 -0.27
CA GLY A 141 -15.99 8.18 -0.99
C GLY A 141 -16.69 8.34 -2.33
N CYS A 142 -16.95 7.23 -3.05
CA CYS A 142 -17.65 7.22 -4.34
C CYS A 142 -19.12 7.66 -4.21
N LEU A 143 -19.79 7.28 -3.12
CA LEU A 143 -21.16 7.67 -2.82
C LEU A 143 -21.30 9.17 -2.50
N ARG A 144 -20.26 9.78 -1.91
CA ARG A 144 -20.22 11.22 -1.61
C ARG A 144 -19.68 11.99 -2.82
N ARG A 145 -20.56 12.51 -3.65
CA ARG A 145 -20.19 13.22 -4.88
C ARG A 145 -20.38 14.72 -4.76
N SER A 146 -19.42 15.46 -5.38
CA SER A 146 -19.49 16.91 -5.49
C SER A 146 -18.63 17.38 -6.67
N PRO A 147 -18.94 18.50 -7.33
CA PRO A 147 -18.04 19.14 -8.29
C PRO A 147 -16.93 19.95 -7.61
N TYR A 148 -16.91 20.07 -6.26
CA TYR A 148 -16.06 21.03 -5.53
C TYR A 148 -14.95 20.39 -4.70
N TYR A 149 -14.88 19.06 -4.55
CA TYR A 149 -13.89 18.41 -3.67
C TYR A 149 -12.44 18.60 -4.11
N ARG A 150 -12.18 18.77 -5.39
CA ARG A 150 -10.84 18.96 -5.95
C ARG A 150 -10.86 20.23 -6.80
N VAL A 151 -10.71 21.36 -6.13
CA VAL A 151 -10.89 22.70 -6.71
C VAL A 151 -10.03 22.99 -7.95
N ASP A 152 -8.85 22.36 -8.03
CA ASP A 152 -7.91 22.59 -9.13
C ASP A 152 -8.10 21.60 -10.30
N GLN A 153 -8.95 20.58 -10.14
CA GLN A 153 -9.05 19.49 -11.11
C GLN A 153 -9.91 19.86 -12.32
N GLU A 154 -9.35 19.68 -13.53
CA GLU A 154 -10.05 19.92 -14.79
C GLU A 154 -10.94 18.71 -15.15
N GLY A 155 -12.16 18.71 -14.62
CA GLY A 155 -13.17 17.66 -14.83
C GLY A 155 -12.91 16.36 -14.06
N PRO A 156 -13.86 15.43 -14.11
CA PRO A 156 -15.21 15.52 -14.70
C PRO A 156 -16.16 16.47 -13.94
N GLU A 157 -17.43 16.61 -14.40
CA GLU A 157 -18.43 17.53 -13.82
C GLU A 157 -18.67 17.31 -12.32
N ALA A 158 -18.64 16.06 -11.87
CA ALA A 158 -18.76 15.70 -10.45
C ALA A 158 -18.03 14.37 -10.18
N PHE A 159 -17.46 14.26 -9.02
CA PHE A 159 -16.64 13.11 -8.61
C PHE A 159 -16.74 12.85 -7.10
N GLY A 160 -16.19 11.73 -6.63
CA GLY A 160 -16.27 11.33 -5.23
C GLY A 160 -15.30 12.09 -4.31
N SER A 161 -15.39 11.80 -3.01
CA SER A 161 -14.48 12.35 -1.98
C SER A 161 -13.24 11.46 -1.78
N ARG A 162 -12.17 12.02 -1.18
CA ARG A 162 -10.95 11.29 -0.88
C ARG A 162 -11.13 10.27 0.26
N GLY A 163 -11.71 10.71 1.38
CA GLY A 163 -11.91 9.85 2.54
C GLY A 163 -13.03 8.83 2.34
N ASN A 164 -12.93 7.68 3.02
CA ASN A 164 -13.98 6.66 3.03
C ASN A 164 -15.17 7.06 3.95
N SER A 165 -16.07 6.13 4.29
CA SER A 165 -17.20 6.39 5.17
C SER A 165 -16.82 6.86 6.58
N GLN A 166 -15.63 6.50 7.06
CA GLN A 166 -15.06 6.94 8.33
C GLN A 166 -14.14 8.17 8.18
N ASN A 167 -14.03 8.74 6.98
CA ASN A 167 -13.11 9.82 6.61
C ASN A 167 -11.62 9.43 6.71
N LEU A 168 -11.30 8.13 6.55
CA LEU A 168 -9.93 7.63 6.45
C LEU A 168 -9.45 7.72 5.00
N ASP A 169 -8.17 8.04 4.81
CA ASP A 169 -7.48 7.89 3.54
C ASP A 169 -7.04 6.43 3.38
N LEU A 170 -7.68 5.68 2.49
CA LEU A 170 -7.38 4.26 2.29
C LEU A 170 -5.95 4.02 1.77
N ASN A 171 -5.32 5.04 1.12
CA ASN A 171 -3.91 4.99 0.75
C ASN A 171 -2.96 5.33 1.93
N ARG A 172 -3.43 5.16 3.15
CA ARG A 172 -2.69 5.19 4.42
C ARG A 172 -3.03 4.00 5.30
N ASP A 173 -3.88 3.09 4.80
CA ASP A 173 -4.50 2.04 5.61
C ASP A 173 -3.98 0.62 5.32
N PHE A 174 -2.96 0.44 4.46
CA PHE A 174 -2.47 -0.88 4.04
C PHE A 174 -1.79 -1.69 5.16
N ILE A 175 -1.31 -1.06 6.22
CA ILE A 175 -0.71 -1.75 7.38
C ILE A 175 -1.64 -1.75 8.58
N LYS A 176 -2.19 -0.59 8.92
CA LYS A 176 -3.01 -0.46 10.13
C LYS A 176 -4.38 -1.13 10.01
N LEU A 177 -4.92 -1.26 8.77
CA LEU A 177 -6.17 -1.95 8.47
C LEU A 177 -7.29 -1.54 9.45
N ASP A 178 -7.62 -0.25 9.50
CA ASP A 178 -8.67 0.27 10.39
C ASP A 178 -10.05 0.24 9.74
N SER A 179 -10.09 0.18 8.40
CA SER A 179 -11.32 0.11 7.61
C SER A 179 -11.64 -1.32 7.18
N LYS A 180 -12.92 -1.63 6.98
CA LYS A 180 -13.34 -2.90 6.39
C LYS A 180 -12.87 -3.05 4.95
N GLU A 181 -12.80 -1.94 4.21
CA GLU A 181 -12.22 -1.90 2.86
C GLU A 181 -10.79 -2.45 2.85
N ALA A 182 -9.96 -2.03 3.82
CA ALA A 182 -8.57 -2.46 3.89
C ALA A 182 -8.44 -3.97 4.18
N PHE A 183 -9.25 -4.51 5.09
CA PHE A 183 -9.34 -5.96 5.30
C PHE A 183 -9.76 -6.70 4.04
N SER A 184 -10.78 -6.21 3.34
CA SER A 184 -11.29 -6.83 2.10
C SER A 184 -10.25 -6.75 0.97
N PHE A 185 -9.53 -5.64 0.85
CA PHE A 185 -8.44 -5.48 -0.10
C PHE A 185 -7.29 -6.44 0.20
N CYS A 186 -6.86 -6.56 1.45
CA CYS A 186 -5.82 -7.51 1.83
C CYS A 186 -6.19 -8.94 1.44
N ALA A 187 -7.42 -9.37 1.69
CA ALA A 187 -7.90 -10.69 1.28
C ALA A 187 -7.82 -10.87 -0.25
N ILE A 188 -8.24 -9.86 -1.02
CA ILE A 188 -8.13 -9.86 -2.49
C ILE A 188 -6.66 -9.91 -2.93
N PHE A 189 -5.80 -9.09 -2.34
CA PHE A 189 -4.38 -9.03 -2.68
C PHE A 189 -3.67 -10.35 -2.42
N GLN A 190 -3.93 -10.98 -1.27
CA GLN A 190 -3.35 -12.29 -0.93
C GLN A 190 -3.90 -13.41 -1.82
N GLU A 191 -5.19 -13.38 -2.17
CA GLU A 191 -5.78 -14.33 -3.14
C GLU A 191 -5.15 -14.17 -4.52
N CYS A 192 -4.99 -12.93 -5.00
CA CYS A 192 -4.39 -12.62 -6.30
C CYS A 192 -2.90 -12.92 -6.30
N ASP A 193 -2.17 -12.58 -5.24
CA ASP A 193 -0.69 -12.61 -5.19
C ASP A 193 -0.12 -12.05 -6.51
N PRO A 194 -0.43 -10.77 -6.85
CA PRO A 194 -0.30 -10.26 -8.21
C PRO A 194 1.16 -10.15 -8.65
N ASP A 195 1.40 -10.49 -9.92
CA ASP A 195 2.70 -10.27 -10.55
C ASP A 195 2.95 -8.80 -10.82
N ILE A 196 1.89 -8.11 -11.26
CA ILE A 196 1.87 -6.66 -11.44
C ILE A 196 0.68 -6.11 -10.66
N PHE A 197 0.91 -5.06 -9.89
CA PHE A 197 -0.13 -4.31 -9.20
C PHE A 197 -0.15 -2.86 -9.71
N ILE A 198 -1.31 -2.37 -10.10
CA ILE A 198 -1.51 -1.01 -10.63
C ILE A 198 -2.57 -0.33 -9.78
N ASP A 199 -2.26 0.82 -9.19
CA ASP A 199 -3.21 1.64 -8.45
C ASP A 199 -3.33 3.01 -9.13
N ASN A 200 -4.50 3.30 -9.71
CA ASN A 200 -4.72 4.46 -10.54
C ASN A 200 -5.05 5.72 -9.71
N HIS A 201 -4.28 6.79 -9.93
CA HIS A 201 -4.34 8.05 -9.18
C HIS A 201 -4.36 9.30 -10.08
N VAL A 202 -4.56 10.46 -9.43
CA VAL A 202 -4.46 11.80 -10.04
C VAL A 202 -3.68 12.72 -9.13
N SER A 203 -2.53 13.19 -9.58
CA SER A 203 -1.65 14.12 -8.84
C SER A 203 -2.08 15.58 -8.93
N ASN A 204 -1.55 16.37 -8.02
CA ASN A 204 -1.56 17.84 -8.04
C ASN A 204 -0.13 18.39 -8.15
N GLY A 205 0.07 19.65 -7.83
CA GLY A 205 1.39 20.29 -7.69
C GLY A 205 1.77 21.17 -8.88
N ALA A 206 3.06 21.19 -9.21
CA ALA A 206 3.59 22.03 -10.29
C ALA A 206 2.95 21.71 -11.65
N ASP A 207 2.70 22.73 -12.47
CA ASP A 207 2.20 22.50 -13.83
C ASP A 207 3.34 22.17 -14.80
N TYR A 208 3.10 21.16 -15.63
CA TYR A 208 4.04 20.66 -16.65
C TYR A 208 3.29 20.07 -17.85
N GLN A 209 4.00 19.68 -18.92
CA GLN A 209 3.37 19.20 -20.15
C GLN A 209 2.95 17.72 -20.08
N HIS A 210 3.56 16.91 -19.23
CA HIS A 210 3.24 15.49 -19.10
C HIS A 210 1.78 15.30 -18.64
N VAL A 211 1.04 14.42 -19.31
CA VAL A 211 -0.35 14.08 -18.90
C VAL A 211 -0.34 13.18 -17.69
N MET A 212 0.69 12.32 -17.58
CA MET A 212 0.83 11.32 -16.54
C MET A 212 2.28 11.24 -16.07
N THR A 213 2.46 10.99 -14.78
CA THR A 213 3.72 10.58 -14.16
C THR A 213 3.57 9.18 -13.57
N LEU A 214 4.65 8.51 -13.23
CA LEU A 214 4.62 7.14 -12.74
C LEU A 214 5.46 6.98 -11.47
N LEU A 215 4.85 6.42 -10.43
CA LEU A 215 5.55 5.83 -9.28
C LEU A 215 5.70 4.33 -9.53
N THR A 216 6.82 3.78 -9.10
CA THR A 216 7.07 2.33 -9.12
C THR A 216 7.46 1.84 -7.74
N SER A 217 7.31 0.54 -7.48
CA SER A 217 7.93 -0.09 -6.29
C SER A 217 9.37 0.38 -6.15
N GLN A 218 9.80 0.68 -4.92
CA GLN A 218 11.18 1.11 -4.69
C GLN A 218 12.16 -0.03 -5.02
N TYR A 219 12.85 0.09 -6.15
CA TYR A 219 13.74 -0.97 -6.67
C TYR A 219 14.90 -1.32 -5.73
N SER A 220 15.41 -0.34 -4.95
CA SER A 220 16.42 -0.61 -3.91
C SER A 220 15.86 -1.51 -2.82
N LYS A 221 14.59 -1.35 -2.46
CA LYS A 221 13.89 -2.15 -1.43
C LYS A 221 13.56 -3.55 -1.94
N LEU A 222 13.10 -3.70 -3.19
CA LEU A 222 12.95 -5.00 -3.84
C LEU A 222 14.29 -5.75 -3.87
N GLY A 223 15.35 -5.06 -4.27
CA GLY A 223 16.72 -5.56 -4.30
C GLY A 223 16.95 -6.76 -5.23
N GLY A 224 18.20 -7.17 -5.37
CA GLY A 224 18.61 -8.32 -6.20
C GLY A 224 18.17 -8.21 -7.66
N SER A 225 17.97 -9.35 -8.31
CA SER A 225 17.55 -9.47 -9.71
C SER A 225 16.22 -8.76 -9.99
N MET A 226 15.25 -8.85 -9.07
CA MET A 226 13.94 -8.23 -9.24
C MET A 226 14.01 -6.69 -9.24
N GLY A 227 14.78 -6.10 -8.30
CA GLY A 227 14.96 -4.64 -8.25
C GLY A 227 15.73 -4.11 -9.46
N ALA A 228 16.80 -4.80 -9.87
CA ALA A 228 17.54 -4.47 -11.08
C ALA A 228 16.66 -4.55 -12.33
N TYR A 229 15.91 -5.63 -12.49
CA TYR A 229 14.98 -5.81 -13.62
C TYR A 229 13.93 -4.70 -13.70
N LEU A 230 13.34 -4.30 -12.56
CA LEU A 230 12.36 -3.21 -12.53
C LEU A 230 12.99 -1.91 -13.05
N HIS A 231 14.14 -1.54 -12.51
CA HIS A 231 14.77 -0.25 -12.80
C HIS A 231 15.42 -0.17 -14.19
N GLU A 232 16.06 -1.27 -14.63
CA GLU A 232 16.88 -1.25 -15.83
C GLU A 232 16.13 -1.72 -17.09
N LEU A 233 15.05 -2.50 -16.93
CA LEU A 233 14.34 -3.11 -18.07
C LEU A 233 12.85 -2.81 -18.08
N PHE A 234 12.12 -3.08 -16.99
CA PHE A 234 10.66 -3.01 -16.99
C PHE A 234 10.17 -1.56 -17.10
N GLU A 235 10.59 -0.69 -16.19
CA GLU A 235 10.18 0.72 -16.19
C GLU A 235 10.56 1.42 -17.51
N PRO A 236 11.80 1.31 -18.03
CA PRO A 236 12.17 1.87 -19.33
C PRO A 236 11.33 1.32 -20.50
N ALA A 237 10.96 0.03 -20.48
CA ALA A 237 10.11 -0.56 -21.52
C ALA A 237 8.70 0.05 -21.51
N ILE A 238 8.10 0.27 -20.34
CA ILE A 238 6.80 0.94 -20.21
C ILE A 238 6.89 2.39 -20.70
N TYR A 239 7.94 3.12 -20.34
CA TYR A 239 8.15 4.49 -20.82
C TYR A 239 8.25 4.54 -22.37
N ALA A 240 9.01 3.62 -22.95
CA ALA A 240 9.12 3.52 -24.41
C ALA A 240 7.78 3.17 -25.08
N ALA A 241 7.02 2.23 -24.52
CA ALA A 241 5.71 1.83 -25.02
C ALA A 241 4.69 2.98 -24.96
N MET A 242 4.66 3.73 -23.86
CA MET A 242 3.79 4.90 -23.71
C MET A 242 4.19 6.03 -24.66
N LYS A 243 5.49 6.27 -24.83
CA LYS A 243 5.99 7.25 -25.80
C LYS A 243 5.55 6.91 -27.23
N ALA A 244 5.57 5.62 -27.61
CA ALA A 244 5.08 5.17 -28.91
C ALA A 244 3.58 5.42 -29.11
N LYS A 245 2.80 5.52 -28.00
CA LYS A 245 1.38 5.91 -28.00
C LYS A 245 1.16 7.43 -27.87
N GLY A 246 2.22 8.23 -27.89
CA GLY A 246 2.15 9.70 -27.79
C GLY A 246 2.17 10.27 -26.38
N TYR A 247 2.45 9.47 -25.36
CA TYR A 247 2.54 9.91 -23.95
C TYR A 247 3.97 9.81 -23.45
N ASP A 248 4.61 10.94 -23.19
CA ASP A 248 5.91 10.99 -22.53
C ASP A 248 5.72 10.84 -21.01
N LEU A 249 6.12 9.71 -20.46
CA LEU A 249 6.13 9.49 -19.01
C LEU A 249 7.40 10.07 -18.37
N ILE A 250 7.27 10.43 -17.10
CA ILE A 250 8.36 10.83 -16.22
C ILE A 250 8.08 10.28 -14.81
N PRO A 251 9.10 10.05 -13.97
CA PRO A 251 8.86 9.72 -12.56
C PRO A 251 7.99 10.76 -11.87
N TYR A 252 7.20 10.31 -10.89
CA TYR A 252 6.30 11.18 -10.14
C TYR A 252 7.00 12.46 -9.66
N VAL A 253 6.46 13.62 -10.03
CA VAL A 253 7.00 14.94 -9.70
C VAL A 253 6.57 15.31 -8.29
N ASN A 254 7.33 14.87 -7.30
CA ASN A 254 7.08 15.10 -5.88
C ASN A 254 7.46 16.53 -5.46
N ILE A 255 6.84 17.53 -6.10
CA ILE A 255 7.10 18.95 -5.84
C ILE A 255 5.77 19.71 -5.79
N GLY A 256 5.51 20.37 -4.68
CA GLY A 256 4.40 21.30 -4.51
C GLY A 256 4.88 22.74 -4.50
N GLY A 257 4.57 23.53 -5.56
CA GLY A 257 4.82 24.97 -5.57
C GLY A 257 6.27 25.40 -5.78
N ASP A 258 7.14 24.53 -6.27
CA ASP A 258 8.56 24.80 -6.55
C ASP A 258 8.90 24.64 -8.05
N LYS A 259 10.16 24.75 -8.39
CA LYS A 259 10.67 24.71 -9.77
C LYS A 259 11.17 23.31 -10.13
N PRO A 260 10.36 22.50 -10.85
CA PRO A 260 10.73 21.12 -11.21
C PRO A 260 12.02 21.01 -12.02
N GLU A 261 12.40 22.05 -12.76
CA GLU A 261 13.62 22.09 -13.55
C GLU A 261 14.92 21.92 -12.76
N LYS A 262 14.87 22.04 -11.43
CA LYS A 262 16.01 21.78 -10.53
C LYS A 262 16.16 20.30 -10.18
N GLY A 263 15.22 19.46 -10.61
CA GLY A 263 15.14 18.07 -10.19
C GLY A 263 14.50 17.88 -8.82
N TRP A 264 14.25 16.62 -8.44
CA TRP A 264 13.55 16.30 -7.18
C TRP A 264 13.97 14.94 -6.62
N ASN A 265 13.62 14.71 -5.35
CA ASN A 265 13.70 13.41 -4.72
C ASN A 265 12.48 12.57 -5.12
N GLN A 266 12.71 11.34 -5.57
CA GLN A 266 11.63 10.39 -5.80
C GLN A 266 10.88 10.13 -4.47
N PHE A 267 9.58 9.99 -4.56
CA PHE A 267 8.75 9.67 -3.41
C PHE A 267 9.19 8.34 -2.78
N TRP A 268 9.34 8.33 -1.46
CA TRP A 268 9.55 7.10 -0.69
C TRP A 268 8.20 6.50 -0.32
N ASP A 269 7.91 5.33 -0.87
CA ASP A 269 6.69 4.58 -0.59
C ASP A 269 6.88 3.68 0.65
N SER A 270 6.57 4.21 1.82
CA SER A 270 6.53 3.40 3.04
C SER A 270 5.39 2.38 2.99
N PRO A 271 5.40 1.36 3.87
CA PRO A 271 4.43 0.27 3.84
C PRO A 271 2.95 0.66 3.90
N ARG A 272 2.63 1.84 4.48
CA ARG A 272 1.26 2.37 4.55
C ARG A 272 0.64 2.69 3.20
N TYR A 273 1.47 2.89 2.16
CA TYR A 273 1.06 3.21 0.80
C TYR A 273 0.92 1.94 -0.05
N THR A 274 0.15 2.05 -1.11
CA THR A 274 -0.13 0.99 -2.09
C THR A 274 1.13 0.26 -2.58
N SER A 275 2.07 0.98 -3.19
CA SER A 275 3.29 0.40 -3.76
C SER A 275 4.26 -0.08 -2.69
N GLY A 276 4.31 0.61 -1.54
CA GLY A 276 5.09 0.20 -0.38
C GLY A 276 4.61 -1.13 0.20
N TYR A 277 3.29 -1.29 0.35
CA TYR A 277 2.68 -2.56 0.77
C TYR A 277 2.97 -3.70 -0.23
N ALA A 278 2.75 -3.45 -1.51
CA ALA A 278 3.00 -4.46 -2.55
C ALA A 278 4.48 -4.90 -2.60
N THR A 279 5.42 -3.98 -2.31
CA THR A 279 6.85 -4.29 -2.19
C THR A 279 7.16 -5.28 -1.08
N LEU A 280 6.40 -5.29 0.04
CA LEU A 280 6.56 -6.27 1.11
C LEU A 280 6.28 -7.70 0.64
N TRP A 281 5.45 -7.85 -0.39
CA TRP A 281 5.03 -9.12 -0.98
C TRP A 281 5.75 -9.46 -2.27
N ASN A 282 6.82 -8.71 -2.60
CA ASN A 282 7.60 -8.92 -3.82
C ASN A 282 6.74 -8.87 -5.10
N SER A 283 5.78 -7.93 -5.16
CA SER A 283 5.03 -7.62 -6.37
C SER A 283 5.63 -6.40 -7.07
N PHE A 284 5.62 -6.39 -8.41
CA PHE A 284 5.91 -5.19 -9.18
C PHE A 284 4.71 -4.26 -9.09
N ALA A 285 4.84 -3.13 -8.40
CA ALA A 285 3.75 -2.19 -8.25
C ALA A 285 4.03 -0.88 -8.98
N PHE A 286 2.96 -0.32 -9.54
CA PHE A 286 2.98 0.93 -10.31
C PHE A 286 1.80 1.80 -9.88
N VAL A 287 2.07 3.07 -9.66
CA VAL A 287 1.06 4.08 -9.34
C VAL A 287 1.11 5.15 -10.42
N PRO A 288 0.30 5.00 -11.48
CA PRO A 288 0.15 6.09 -12.45
C PRO A 288 -0.58 7.25 -11.80
N GLU A 289 -0.02 8.44 -12.01
CA GLU A 289 -0.51 9.70 -11.50
C GLU A 289 -0.77 10.62 -12.68
N THR A 290 -2.02 10.66 -13.17
CA THR A 290 -2.41 11.66 -14.16
C THR A 290 -2.47 13.04 -13.51
N HIS A 291 -2.20 14.10 -14.26
CA HIS A 291 -2.13 15.43 -13.67
C HIS A 291 -3.51 16.13 -13.69
N MET A 292 -3.98 16.59 -12.52
CA MET A 292 -5.32 17.19 -12.39
C MET A 292 -5.56 18.43 -13.26
N LEU A 293 -4.50 19.14 -13.66
CA LEU A 293 -4.56 20.31 -14.54
C LEU A 293 -4.67 19.96 -16.04
N LYS A 294 -4.85 18.66 -16.37
CA LYS A 294 -5.08 18.19 -17.74
C LYS A 294 -6.55 17.84 -17.95
N PRO A 295 -7.10 18.04 -19.17
CA PRO A 295 -8.48 17.69 -19.48
C PRO A 295 -8.79 16.23 -19.13
N TYR A 296 -9.95 15.99 -18.53
CA TYR A 296 -10.37 14.66 -18.10
C TYR A 296 -10.28 13.59 -19.19
N PRO A 297 -10.74 13.84 -20.45
CA PRO A 297 -10.58 12.85 -21.52
C PRO A 297 -9.13 12.47 -21.82
N ALA A 298 -8.19 13.40 -21.73
CA ALA A 298 -6.78 13.11 -21.95
C ALA A 298 -6.20 12.23 -20.83
N ARG A 299 -6.64 12.45 -19.60
CA ARG A 299 -6.24 11.65 -18.43
C ARG A 299 -6.76 10.21 -18.53
N VAL A 300 -8.05 10.03 -18.83
CA VAL A 300 -8.67 8.71 -19.03
C VAL A 300 -7.98 7.95 -20.17
N ALA A 301 -7.76 8.61 -21.33
CA ALA A 301 -7.11 7.98 -22.47
C ALA A 301 -5.67 7.55 -22.17
N SER A 302 -4.89 8.38 -21.44
CA SER A 302 -3.52 8.01 -21.04
C SER A 302 -3.51 6.85 -20.06
N THR A 303 -4.46 6.77 -19.13
CA THR A 303 -4.62 5.66 -18.18
C THR A 303 -4.96 4.35 -18.88
N GLN A 304 -5.90 4.37 -19.84
CA GLN A 304 -6.20 3.19 -20.66
C GLN A 304 -4.98 2.75 -21.45
N ALA A 305 -4.28 3.68 -22.11
CA ALA A 305 -3.08 3.40 -22.89
C ALA A 305 -1.98 2.75 -22.03
N LEU A 306 -1.80 3.20 -20.79
CA LEU A 306 -0.83 2.61 -19.86
C LEU A 306 -1.20 1.18 -19.48
N MET A 307 -2.48 0.92 -19.16
CA MET A 307 -2.94 -0.44 -18.85
C MET A 307 -2.75 -1.38 -20.05
N GLU A 308 -2.99 -0.92 -21.29
CA GLU A 308 -2.69 -1.69 -22.51
C GLU A 308 -1.19 -1.99 -22.65
N CYS A 309 -0.30 -1.05 -22.30
CA CYS A 309 1.15 -1.28 -22.30
C CYS A 309 1.56 -2.36 -21.27
N PHE A 310 0.99 -2.32 -20.07
CA PHE A 310 1.23 -3.37 -19.06
C PHE A 310 0.71 -4.73 -19.50
N ILE A 311 -0.46 -4.81 -20.12
CA ILE A 311 -1.03 -6.04 -20.67
C ILE A 311 -0.09 -6.63 -21.74
N ALA A 312 0.35 -5.81 -22.68
CA ALA A 312 1.25 -6.25 -23.75
C ALA A 312 2.60 -6.73 -23.17
N TYR A 313 3.16 -5.99 -22.20
CA TYR A 313 4.40 -6.37 -21.52
C TYR A 313 4.24 -7.68 -20.74
N ALA A 314 3.17 -7.83 -19.98
CA ALA A 314 2.87 -9.06 -19.24
C ALA A 314 2.64 -10.25 -20.19
N GLY A 315 2.02 -10.03 -21.34
CA GLY A 315 1.88 -11.05 -22.38
C GLY A 315 3.22 -11.58 -22.87
N LYS A 316 4.20 -10.69 -23.05
CA LYS A 316 5.53 -11.01 -23.53
C LYS A 316 6.43 -11.56 -22.41
N GLU A 317 6.50 -10.89 -21.27
CA GLU A 317 7.49 -11.12 -20.21
C GLU A 317 6.92 -11.84 -18.98
N GLY A 318 5.65 -12.24 -18.98
CA GLY A 318 4.97 -12.80 -17.80
C GLY A 318 5.70 -13.99 -17.15
N GLY A 319 6.35 -14.84 -17.94
CA GLY A 319 7.21 -15.93 -17.43
C GLY A 319 8.39 -15.41 -16.63
N THR A 320 9.09 -14.40 -17.16
CA THR A 320 10.21 -13.71 -16.51
C THR A 320 9.77 -13.05 -15.20
N LEU A 321 8.66 -12.33 -15.22
CA LEU A 321 8.13 -11.66 -14.03
C LEU A 321 7.83 -12.64 -12.89
N ARG A 322 7.14 -13.76 -13.19
CA ARG A 322 6.86 -14.80 -12.20
C ARG A 322 8.14 -15.44 -11.66
N SER A 323 9.10 -15.74 -12.52
CA SER A 323 10.38 -16.35 -12.10
C SER A 323 11.15 -15.44 -11.15
N LEU A 324 11.25 -14.15 -11.45
CA LEU A 324 11.89 -13.15 -10.60
C LEU A 324 11.20 -13.01 -9.25
N ARG A 325 9.87 -13.02 -9.22
CA ARG A 325 9.09 -12.98 -7.97
C ARG A 325 9.35 -14.23 -7.12
N GLU A 326 9.29 -15.42 -7.72
CA GLU A 326 9.53 -16.69 -6.99
C GLU A 326 10.96 -16.79 -6.46
N GLU A 327 11.96 -16.34 -7.22
CA GLU A 327 13.34 -16.22 -6.75
C GLU A 327 13.42 -15.25 -5.56
N THR A 328 12.76 -14.09 -5.67
CA THR A 328 12.77 -13.07 -4.61
C THR A 328 12.02 -13.54 -3.35
N LYS A 329 10.90 -14.26 -3.47
CA LYS A 329 10.20 -14.88 -2.34
C LYS A 329 11.11 -15.89 -1.61
N LYS A 330 11.84 -16.75 -2.35
CA LYS A 330 12.82 -17.68 -1.77
C LYS A 330 13.94 -16.94 -1.04
N ARG A 331 14.51 -15.91 -1.66
CA ARG A 331 15.53 -15.06 -1.04
C ARG A 331 15.00 -14.38 0.22
N THR A 332 13.80 -13.82 0.19
CA THR A 332 13.14 -13.18 1.33
C THR A 332 12.91 -14.17 2.48
N SER A 333 12.46 -15.40 2.19
CA SER A 333 12.22 -16.41 3.22
C SER A 333 13.49 -16.91 3.92
N ALA A 334 14.64 -16.78 3.29
CA ALA A 334 15.94 -17.22 3.80
C ALA A 334 16.86 -16.05 4.23
N ALA A 335 16.40 -14.81 4.15
CA ALA A 335 17.24 -13.65 4.42
C ALA A 335 17.66 -13.57 5.89
N PRO A 336 18.98 -13.47 6.19
CA PRO A 336 19.48 -13.44 7.57
C PRO A 336 19.22 -12.11 8.28
N SER A 337 18.87 -11.07 7.52
CA SER A 337 18.58 -9.73 8.06
C SER A 337 17.72 -8.93 7.08
N PHE A 338 17.04 -7.90 7.61
CA PHE A 338 16.24 -6.96 6.83
C PHE A 338 16.52 -5.52 7.20
N PRO A 339 16.66 -4.63 6.21
CA PRO A 339 16.55 -3.19 6.45
C PRO A 339 15.12 -2.84 6.88
N ILE A 340 14.99 -2.07 7.96
CA ILE A 340 13.71 -1.53 8.45
C ILE A 340 13.64 -0.01 8.39
N SER A 341 14.74 0.66 8.04
CA SER A 341 14.77 2.05 7.62
C SER A 341 15.76 2.27 6.48
N TRP A 342 15.50 3.30 5.68
CA TRP A 342 16.23 3.62 4.48
C TRP A 342 16.52 5.12 4.41
N ARG A 343 17.63 5.50 3.78
CA ARG A 343 17.95 6.90 3.51
C ARG A 343 18.24 7.11 2.04
N LEU A 344 17.86 8.28 1.55
CA LEU A 344 18.15 8.68 0.16
C LEU A 344 19.66 8.86 -0.03
N ASP A 345 20.21 8.23 -1.07
CA ASP A 345 21.59 8.44 -1.53
C ASP A 345 21.64 9.59 -2.53
N LYS A 346 21.95 10.79 -2.05
CA LYS A 346 22.05 12.00 -2.89
C LYS A 346 23.28 12.04 -3.80
N SER A 347 24.20 11.08 -3.71
CA SER A 347 25.34 10.98 -4.62
C SER A 347 24.96 10.36 -5.97
N ARG A 348 23.78 9.73 -6.07
CA ARG A 348 23.29 9.02 -7.23
C ARG A 348 21.95 9.59 -7.69
N TYR A 349 21.81 9.77 -9.00
CA TYR A 349 20.58 10.24 -9.63
C TYR A 349 20.46 9.67 -11.05
N THR A 350 19.25 9.70 -11.57
CA THR A 350 18.97 9.40 -12.98
C THR A 350 18.48 10.67 -13.66
N ASN A 351 19.02 10.94 -14.85
CA ASN A 351 18.60 12.09 -15.65
C ASN A 351 17.35 11.74 -16.47
N TYR A 352 16.36 12.62 -16.41
CA TYR A 352 15.14 12.51 -17.21
C TYR A 352 14.91 13.76 -18.05
N THR A 353 14.29 13.59 -19.22
CA THR A 353 13.82 14.70 -20.04
C THR A 353 12.52 15.24 -19.46
N PHE A 354 12.56 16.41 -18.88
CA PHE A 354 11.41 17.10 -18.30
C PHE A 354 10.86 18.13 -19.29
N LYS A 355 9.55 18.10 -19.49
CA LYS A 355 8.80 19.06 -20.32
C LYS A 355 7.93 19.90 -19.41
N GLY A 356 8.36 21.13 -19.13
CA GLY A 356 7.71 22.06 -18.22
C GLY A 356 7.13 23.30 -18.88
N TYR A 357 6.68 24.22 -18.04
CA TYR A 357 6.31 25.57 -18.41
C TYR A 357 7.11 26.54 -17.57
N GLU A 358 7.53 27.70 -18.15
CA GLU A 358 8.23 28.72 -17.38
C GLU A 358 7.42 29.15 -16.18
N SER A 359 8.05 29.17 -15.01
CA SER A 359 7.43 29.64 -13.77
C SER A 359 7.85 31.07 -13.48
N GLY A 360 6.95 31.84 -12.90
CA GLY A 360 7.19 33.21 -12.50
C GLY A 360 6.48 33.57 -11.20
N SER A 361 6.69 34.80 -10.75
CA SER A 361 5.99 35.37 -9.61
C SER A 361 5.23 36.62 -10.05
N LYS A 362 3.99 36.76 -9.60
CA LYS A 362 3.17 37.95 -9.82
C LYS A 362 2.41 38.31 -8.56
N PRO A 363 1.98 39.59 -8.36
CA PRO A 363 1.13 39.95 -7.23
C PRO A 363 -0.17 39.12 -7.22
N SER A 364 -0.62 38.74 -6.05
CA SER A 364 -1.93 38.11 -5.84
C SER A 364 -3.01 39.18 -5.84
N ASP A 365 -4.09 38.97 -6.59
CA ASP A 365 -5.26 39.85 -6.60
C ASP A 365 -6.04 39.81 -5.27
N ILE A 366 -5.77 38.82 -4.41
CA ILE A 366 -6.43 38.65 -3.10
C ILE A 366 -5.59 39.26 -1.98
N SER A 367 -4.30 38.92 -1.90
CA SER A 367 -3.44 39.31 -0.76
C SER A 367 -2.43 40.38 -1.08
N GLY A 368 -2.24 40.73 -2.37
CA GLY A 368 -1.14 41.58 -2.85
C GLY A 368 0.25 40.96 -2.74
N GLN A 369 0.38 39.79 -2.10
CA GLN A 369 1.67 39.13 -1.94
C GLN A 369 2.13 38.41 -3.23
N PRO A 370 3.42 38.20 -3.44
CA PRO A 370 3.92 37.40 -4.58
C PRO A 370 3.31 36.01 -4.58
N ARG A 371 2.75 35.58 -5.73
CA ARG A 371 2.26 34.22 -5.97
C ARG A 371 2.95 33.58 -7.16
N LEU A 372 3.21 32.28 -7.07
CA LEU A 372 3.71 31.46 -8.17
C LEU A 372 2.66 31.38 -9.28
N TYR A 373 3.12 31.35 -10.54
CA TYR A 373 2.34 30.92 -11.69
C TYR A 373 3.22 30.19 -12.69
N TYR A 374 2.61 29.39 -13.58
CA TYR A 374 3.25 28.74 -14.71
C TYR A 374 2.67 29.32 -16.01
N ASP A 375 3.54 29.70 -16.95
CA ASP A 375 3.13 30.27 -18.24
C ASP A 375 3.05 29.17 -19.30
N ARG A 376 1.85 28.65 -19.55
CA ARG A 376 1.61 27.60 -20.55
C ARG A 376 1.96 28.01 -21.98
N ASN A 377 2.09 29.33 -22.27
CA ASN A 377 2.54 29.83 -23.55
C ASN A 377 4.06 29.79 -23.72
N LYS A 378 4.78 29.43 -22.65
CA LYS A 378 6.23 29.29 -22.63
C LYS A 378 6.65 27.88 -22.21
N PRO A 379 6.36 26.87 -23.06
CA PRO A 379 6.81 25.51 -22.82
C PRO A 379 8.32 25.42 -22.98
N PHE A 380 8.97 24.58 -22.18
CA PHE A 380 10.38 24.27 -22.32
C PHE A 380 10.65 22.78 -22.15
N THR A 381 11.82 22.35 -22.60
CA THR A 381 12.31 20.99 -22.38
C THR A 381 13.73 21.09 -21.82
N THR A 382 14.00 20.37 -20.74
CA THR A 382 15.32 20.33 -20.10
C THR A 382 15.61 18.95 -19.54
N THR A 383 16.88 18.71 -19.18
CA THR A 383 17.28 17.50 -18.45
C THR A 383 17.31 17.81 -16.96
N VAL A 384 16.67 16.95 -16.16
CA VAL A 384 16.61 17.12 -14.71
C VAL A 384 17.13 15.88 -13.98
N PRO A 385 17.86 16.05 -12.86
CA PRO A 385 18.25 14.94 -12.01
C PRO A 385 17.07 14.51 -11.12
N VAL A 386 16.79 13.21 -11.08
CA VAL A 386 15.82 12.62 -10.14
C VAL A 386 16.58 11.68 -9.20
N TYR A 387 16.51 11.96 -7.91
CA TYR A 387 17.21 11.22 -6.86
C TYR A 387 16.28 10.12 -6.33
N GLY A 388 16.49 8.88 -6.76
CA GLY A 388 15.63 7.74 -6.44
C GLY A 388 16.38 6.54 -5.84
N TYR A 389 17.68 6.66 -5.58
CA TYR A 389 18.47 5.58 -4.98
C TYR A 389 18.41 5.65 -3.47
N TYR A 390 17.97 4.56 -2.84
CA TYR A 390 17.90 4.44 -1.39
C TYR A 390 18.86 3.37 -0.91
N VAL A 391 19.47 3.61 0.24
CA VAL A 391 20.38 2.66 0.90
C VAL A 391 19.85 2.31 2.28
N PRO A 392 20.08 1.07 2.75
CA PRO A 392 19.72 0.67 4.12
C PRO A 392 20.36 1.59 5.17
N GLU A 393 19.59 1.96 6.17
CA GLU A 393 20.08 2.75 7.31
C GLU A 393 20.09 1.93 8.60
N ARG A 394 18.97 1.24 8.90
CA ARG A 394 18.90 0.32 10.04
C ARG A 394 18.59 -1.08 9.56
N ILE A 395 19.43 -2.03 9.94
CA ILE A 395 19.31 -3.43 9.56
C ILE A 395 19.13 -4.25 10.83
N ILE A 396 18.15 -5.14 10.85
CA ILE A 396 17.84 -6.03 11.98
C ILE A 396 18.06 -7.48 11.54
N THR A 397 18.74 -8.26 12.40
CA THR A 397 18.92 -9.70 12.21
C THR A 397 17.56 -10.40 12.27
N THR A 398 17.30 -11.30 11.32
CA THR A 398 16.07 -12.10 11.27
C THR A 398 16.05 -13.10 12.42
N PRO A 399 15.05 -13.07 13.33
CA PRO A 399 14.90 -14.15 14.31
C PRO A 399 14.39 -15.43 13.62
N LYS A 400 14.57 -16.56 14.28
CA LYS A 400 13.97 -17.83 13.83
C LYS A 400 12.45 -17.79 13.84
N ALA A 401 11.91 -17.13 14.87
CA ALA A 401 10.48 -16.91 15.01
C ALA A 401 10.18 -15.70 15.90
N TYR A 402 8.95 -15.18 15.78
CA TYR A 402 8.34 -14.36 16.81
C TYR A 402 7.36 -15.17 17.65
N ILE A 403 7.22 -14.79 18.94
CA ILE A 403 6.12 -15.22 19.78
C ILE A 403 5.31 -14.00 20.18
N ILE A 404 4.00 -14.06 19.98
CA ILE A 404 3.07 -12.98 20.35
C ILE A 404 1.98 -13.57 21.27
N PRO A 405 1.81 -13.06 22.49
CA PRO A 405 0.75 -13.49 23.39
C PRO A 405 -0.63 -13.28 22.76
N GLN A 406 -1.55 -14.23 22.97
CA GLN A 406 -2.87 -14.26 22.36
C GLN A 406 -3.75 -13.02 22.69
N GLY A 407 -3.43 -12.31 23.76
CA GLY A 407 -4.10 -11.07 24.15
C GLY A 407 -3.95 -9.93 23.12
N TRP A 408 -2.93 -9.99 22.25
CA TRP A 408 -2.70 -9.01 21.18
C TRP A 408 -3.46 -9.35 19.88
N TRP A 409 -4.70 -9.79 20.04
CA TRP A 409 -5.54 -10.33 18.97
C TRP A 409 -5.70 -9.38 17.77
N LYS A 410 -5.72 -8.06 17.99
CA LYS A 410 -5.81 -7.07 16.90
C LYS A 410 -4.62 -7.15 15.93
N VAL A 411 -3.42 -7.36 16.45
CA VAL A 411 -2.21 -7.56 15.63
C VAL A 411 -2.26 -8.93 14.96
N ILE A 412 -2.62 -9.96 15.71
CA ILE A 412 -2.73 -11.35 15.21
C ILE A 412 -3.72 -11.44 14.04
N GLU A 413 -4.86 -10.76 14.12
CA GLU A 413 -5.86 -10.70 13.05
C GLU A 413 -5.27 -10.08 11.77
N ARG A 414 -4.49 -8.99 11.91
CA ARG A 414 -3.80 -8.35 10.77
C ARG A 414 -2.74 -9.24 10.15
N LEU A 415 -1.99 -9.98 10.95
CA LEU A 415 -1.05 -10.97 10.43
C LEU A 415 -1.79 -12.09 9.69
N HIS A 416 -2.92 -12.55 10.22
CA HIS A 416 -3.70 -13.63 9.64
C HIS A 416 -4.29 -13.24 8.27
N ILE A 417 -4.94 -12.08 8.16
CA ILE A 417 -5.52 -11.62 6.89
C ILE A 417 -4.45 -11.36 5.82
N ASN A 418 -3.24 -11.02 6.24
CA ASN A 418 -2.08 -10.88 5.38
C ASN A 418 -1.43 -12.23 5.00
N GLY A 419 -2.06 -13.36 5.29
CA GLY A 419 -1.60 -14.67 4.87
C GLY A 419 -0.33 -15.17 5.59
N ILE A 420 0.00 -14.58 6.74
CA ILE A 420 1.16 -15.00 7.53
C ILE A 420 0.93 -16.41 8.09
N ARG A 421 1.87 -17.30 7.83
CA ARG A 421 1.88 -18.64 8.41
C ARG A 421 2.29 -18.54 9.89
N MET A 422 1.39 -18.98 10.76
CA MET A 422 1.57 -18.96 12.20
C MET A 422 0.80 -20.11 12.86
N ARG A 423 1.21 -20.53 14.05
CA ARG A 423 0.58 -21.61 14.82
C ARG A 423 0.46 -21.24 16.29
N LYS A 424 -0.56 -21.75 16.95
CA LYS A 424 -0.69 -21.66 18.39
C LYS A 424 0.24 -22.65 19.10
N LEU A 425 0.76 -22.25 20.25
CA LEU A 425 1.41 -23.21 21.16
C LEU A 425 0.37 -24.19 21.68
N THR A 426 0.71 -25.47 21.67
CA THR A 426 -0.19 -26.57 22.07
C THR A 426 -0.17 -26.81 23.58
N GLN A 427 0.84 -26.31 24.28
CA GLN A 427 1.02 -26.39 25.74
C GLN A 427 1.83 -25.17 26.20
N ASP A 428 1.84 -24.93 27.50
CA ASP A 428 2.72 -23.93 28.12
C ASP A 428 4.19 -24.30 27.80
N SER A 429 4.97 -23.33 27.40
CA SER A 429 6.32 -23.55 26.89
C SER A 429 7.27 -22.49 27.42
N THR A 430 8.35 -22.95 28.06
CA THR A 430 9.42 -22.09 28.55
C THR A 430 10.51 -21.98 27.48
N ILE A 431 10.76 -20.77 26.99
CA ILE A 431 11.61 -20.52 25.81
C ILE A 431 12.55 -19.34 26.11
N GLU A 432 13.83 -19.47 25.73
CA GLU A 432 14.75 -18.32 25.71
C GLU A 432 14.44 -17.41 24.53
N VAL A 433 14.24 -16.14 24.79
CA VAL A 433 13.91 -15.09 23.80
C VAL A 433 14.68 -13.82 24.03
N GLU A 434 14.88 -13.04 22.98
CA GLU A 434 15.24 -11.64 23.08
C GLU A 434 13.98 -10.83 23.35
N VAL A 435 14.05 -10.00 24.39
CA VAL A 435 12.96 -9.13 24.86
C VAL A 435 13.37 -7.69 24.66
N TYR A 436 12.57 -6.95 23.91
CA TYR A 436 12.70 -5.51 23.78
C TYR A 436 11.98 -4.78 24.91
N LYS A 437 12.62 -3.74 25.43
CA LYS A 437 12.02 -2.75 26.31
C LYS A 437 12.09 -1.38 25.67
N ILE A 438 10.95 -0.69 25.58
CA ILE A 438 10.89 0.68 25.07
C ILE A 438 11.52 1.60 26.12
N GLU A 439 12.60 2.28 25.76
CA GLU A 439 13.28 3.24 26.65
C GLU A 439 12.77 4.66 26.45
N ASP A 440 12.54 5.03 25.17
CA ASP A 440 12.14 6.36 24.79
C ASP A 440 11.42 6.33 23.42
N TYR A 441 10.54 7.26 23.20
CA TYR A 441 9.81 7.43 21.95
C TYR A 441 9.17 8.82 21.86
N SER A 442 8.75 9.22 20.68
CA SER A 442 7.98 10.44 20.47
C SER A 442 6.59 10.06 19.96
N THR A 443 5.56 10.76 20.43
CA THR A 443 4.17 10.59 19.96
C THR A 443 3.71 11.85 19.25
N ALA A 444 3.07 11.73 18.11
CA ALA A 444 2.52 12.87 17.36
C ALA A 444 1.47 13.61 18.19
N ALA A 445 1.60 14.95 18.31
CA ALA A 445 0.69 15.77 19.12
C ALA A 445 -0.73 15.86 18.52
N ARG A 446 -0.86 15.70 17.17
CA ARG A 446 -2.14 15.69 16.46
C ARG A 446 -2.38 14.31 15.85
N PRO A 447 -3.63 13.85 15.79
CA PRO A 447 -3.95 12.60 15.14
C PRO A 447 -3.67 12.69 13.64
N TYR A 448 -3.17 11.59 13.09
CA TYR A 448 -3.02 11.36 11.67
C TYR A 448 -3.68 10.02 11.34
N GLU A 449 -4.67 10.03 10.47
CA GLU A 449 -5.44 8.84 10.08
C GLU A 449 -5.93 8.02 11.30
N GLY A 450 -6.49 8.72 12.29
CA GLY A 450 -7.05 8.13 13.51
C GLY A 450 -6.05 7.79 14.61
N HIS A 451 -4.74 7.99 14.40
CA HIS A 451 -3.68 7.60 15.32
C HIS A 451 -2.77 8.77 15.72
N HIS A 452 -2.27 8.74 16.94
CA HIS A 452 -1.15 9.57 17.39
C HIS A 452 0.16 8.79 17.22
N ALA A 453 0.66 8.72 15.99
CA ALA A 453 1.76 7.84 15.61
C ALA A 453 3.00 8.00 16.50
N ASN A 454 3.55 6.87 16.95
CA ASN A 454 4.83 6.82 17.66
C ASN A 454 6.01 6.84 16.68
N SER A 455 7.12 7.43 17.09
CA SER A 455 8.35 7.54 16.28
C SER A 455 9.58 7.66 17.18
N ASN A 456 10.76 7.74 16.58
CA ASN A 456 12.05 7.93 17.30
C ASN A 456 12.28 6.92 18.43
N VAL A 457 11.88 5.67 18.21
CA VAL A 457 11.88 4.63 19.24
C VAL A 457 13.30 4.24 19.60
N LYS A 458 13.62 4.32 20.90
CA LYS A 458 14.84 3.78 21.51
C LYS A 458 14.53 2.51 22.27
N LEU A 459 15.36 1.51 22.09
CA LEU A 459 15.17 0.18 22.65
C LEU A 459 16.36 -0.21 23.51
N ASN A 460 16.07 -0.88 24.60
CA ASN A 460 16.98 -1.80 25.26
C ASN A 460 16.52 -3.24 24.99
N TRP A 461 17.44 -4.18 24.95
CA TRP A 461 17.12 -5.57 24.77
C TRP A 461 17.94 -6.48 25.67
N GLN A 462 17.36 -7.60 26.05
CA GLN A 462 18.04 -8.61 26.84
C GLN A 462 17.49 -10.00 26.53
N LYS A 463 18.30 -11.02 26.74
CA LYS A 463 17.83 -12.41 26.73
C LYS A 463 17.12 -12.73 28.04
N GLN A 464 15.96 -13.37 27.91
CA GLN A 464 15.18 -13.85 29.04
C GLN A 464 14.60 -15.22 28.72
N THR A 465 14.50 -16.06 29.74
CA THR A 465 13.75 -17.31 29.65
C THR A 465 12.36 -17.05 30.22
N LEU A 466 11.35 -17.10 29.34
CA LEU A 466 9.95 -16.79 29.67
C LEU A 466 9.05 -17.99 29.40
N THR A 467 7.99 -18.09 30.18
CA THR A 467 6.93 -19.08 29.94
C THR A 467 5.81 -18.43 29.14
N PHE A 468 5.53 -19.01 27.96
CA PHE A 468 4.43 -18.67 27.09
C PHE A 468 3.31 -19.67 27.29
N LEU A 469 2.06 -19.18 27.26
CA LEU A 469 0.89 -20.00 27.52
C LEU A 469 0.45 -20.79 26.30
N LYS A 470 -0.21 -21.90 26.54
CA LYS A 470 -1.00 -22.59 25.50
C LYS A 470 -1.94 -21.58 24.83
N GLY A 471 -1.88 -21.52 23.49
CA GLY A 471 -2.68 -20.58 22.70
C GLY A 471 -1.92 -19.33 22.23
N ASP A 472 -0.76 -19.01 22.81
CA ASP A 472 0.10 -17.96 22.30
C ASP A 472 0.62 -18.32 20.90
N TRP A 473 0.92 -17.31 20.09
CA TRP A 473 1.20 -17.50 18.67
C TRP A 473 2.71 -17.58 18.40
N TYR A 474 3.12 -18.67 17.75
CA TYR A 474 4.46 -18.87 17.21
C TYR A 474 4.45 -18.60 15.72
N ILE A 475 5.30 -17.66 15.25
CA ILE A 475 5.33 -17.12 13.88
C ILE A 475 6.73 -17.36 13.31
N PRO A 476 6.95 -18.42 12.51
CA PRO A 476 8.27 -18.72 11.96
C PRO A 476 8.64 -17.72 10.85
N LEU A 477 9.94 -17.38 10.77
CA LEU A 477 10.50 -16.53 9.72
C LEU A 477 11.24 -17.34 8.65
N ASP A 478 10.57 -18.34 8.11
CA ASP A 478 10.97 -19.13 6.95
C ASP A 478 9.87 -19.09 5.86
N GLN A 479 9.32 -17.90 5.63
CA GLN A 479 8.18 -17.67 4.74
C GLN A 479 8.35 -16.41 3.89
N ALA A 480 7.65 -16.33 2.75
CA ALA A 480 7.71 -15.19 1.84
C ALA A 480 7.29 -13.86 2.50
N GLY A 481 6.47 -13.90 3.55
CA GLY A 481 6.04 -12.74 4.35
C GLY A 481 7.09 -12.21 5.34
N ASN A 482 8.33 -12.70 5.34
CA ASN A 482 9.33 -12.25 6.32
C ASN A 482 9.57 -10.75 6.29
N ARG A 483 9.61 -10.12 5.10
CA ARG A 483 9.75 -8.66 5.01
C ARG A 483 8.57 -7.93 5.68
N PHE A 484 7.34 -8.38 5.42
CA PHE A 484 6.16 -7.83 6.06
C PHE A 484 6.26 -7.96 7.60
N LEU A 485 6.63 -9.13 8.11
CA LEU A 485 6.81 -9.36 9.54
C LEU A 485 7.86 -8.43 10.15
N MET A 486 9.02 -8.28 9.51
CA MET A 486 10.10 -7.43 10.01
C MET A 486 9.70 -5.94 10.00
N GLU A 487 9.04 -5.46 8.95
CA GLU A 487 8.65 -4.04 8.84
C GLU A 487 7.39 -3.69 9.64
N THR A 488 6.63 -4.67 10.13
CA THR A 488 5.43 -4.41 10.95
C THR A 488 5.61 -4.76 12.43
N LEU A 489 6.47 -5.72 12.76
CA LEU A 489 6.66 -6.19 14.15
C LEU A 489 7.88 -5.57 14.83
N GLU A 490 8.90 -5.13 14.09
CA GLU A 490 10.04 -4.44 14.68
C GLU A 490 9.65 -2.99 15.04
N PRO A 491 9.68 -2.58 16.33
CA PRO A 491 9.04 -1.33 16.76
C PRO A 491 9.74 -0.06 16.24
N GLN A 492 10.94 -0.18 15.70
CA GLN A 492 11.70 0.91 15.10
C GLN A 492 11.45 1.07 13.59
N ALA A 493 10.64 0.20 12.97
CA ALA A 493 10.25 0.35 11.58
C ALA A 493 9.20 1.46 11.41
N GLU A 494 9.26 2.15 10.29
CA GLU A 494 8.47 3.36 10.01
C GLU A 494 6.94 3.13 10.13
N ASP A 495 6.45 1.98 9.71
CA ASP A 495 5.02 1.62 9.71
C ASP A 495 4.72 0.42 10.61
N SER A 496 5.53 0.22 11.66
CA SER A 496 5.28 -0.87 12.60
C SER A 496 3.94 -0.72 13.34
N TYR A 497 3.43 -1.82 13.85
CA TYR A 497 2.25 -1.79 14.73
C TYR A 497 2.49 -0.99 16.02
N PHE A 498 3.75 -0.82 16.44
CA PHE A 498 4.09 0.12 17.52
C PHE A 498 3.91 1.58 17.07
N ASN A 499 4.37 1.91 15.87
CA ASN A 499 4.17 3.24 15.28
C ASN A 499 2.67 3.59 15.20
N TRP A 500 1.82 2.63 14.85
CA TRP A 500 0.38 2.77 14.74
C TRP A 500 -0.40 2.50 16.05
N ASN A 501 0.25 2.62 17.23
CA ASN A 501 -0.36 2.57 18.57
C ASN A 501 -1.02 1.23 18.97
N PHE A 502 -0.80 0.13 18.25
CA PHE A 502 -1.41 -1.16 18.60
C PHE A 502 -0.88 -1.73 19.91
N PHE A 503 0.29 -1.28 20.36
CA PHE A 503 0.95 -1.74 21.59
C PHE A 503 0.99 -0.70 22.70
N ASP A 504 0.39 0.46 22.56
CA ASP A 504 0.40 1.56 23.54
C ASP A 504 0.02 1.17 24.98
N PRO A 505 -0.87 0.16 25.23
CA PRO A 505 -1.15 -0.28 26.60
C PRO A 505 0.08 -0.67 27.42
N ILE A 506 1.23 -1.05 26.80
CA ILE A 506 2.47 -1.36 27.52
C ILE A 506 3.14 -0.13 28.11
N LEU A 507 2.84 1.06 27.57
CA LEU A 507 3.48 2.32 27.95
C LEU A 507 2.92 2.90 29.25
N GLY A 508 1.81 2.37 29.72
CA GLY A 508 1.15 2.80 30.95
C GLY A 508 1.48 1.86 32.11
N GLN A 509 2.09 2.39 33.16
CA GLN A 509 2.28 1.69 34.43
C GLN A 509 0.91 1.44 35.08
N LYS A 510 0.63 0.22 35.58
CA LYS A 510 -0.67 -0.18 36.15
C LYS A 510 -0.64 -0.16 37.67
N GLU A 511 0.46 -0.56 38.28
CA GLU A 511 0.64 -0.60 39.73
C GLU A 511 1.61 0.48 40.20
N GLY A 512 1.50 0.84 41.45
CA GLY A 512 2.34 1.85 42.07
C GLY A 512 2.51 1.61 43.58
N TYR A 513 2.83 2.67 44.30
CA TYR A 513 3.03 2.60 45.75
C TYR A 513 2.50 3.86 46.44
N SER A 514 2.11 3.70 47.72
CA SER A 514 1.87 4.83 48.61
C SER A 514 3.18 5.20 49.28
N ALA A 515 3.65 6.45 49.10
CA ALA A 515 4.98 6.89 49.55
C ALA A 515 5.25 6.61 51.02
N TYR A 516 4.27 6.93 51.90
CA TYR A 516 4.41 6.76 53.36
C TYR A 516 4.56 5.30 53.79
N VAL A 517 4.09 4.33 52.99
CA VAL A 517 4.23 2.89 53.27
C VAL A 517 5.51 2.35 52.62
N PHE A 518 5.83 2.85 51.42
CA PHE A 518 6.97 2.35 50.69
C PHE A 518 8.30 2.86 51.22
N GLU A 519 8.35 4.01 51.91
CA GLU A 519 9.55 4.61 52.50
C GLU A 519 10.33 3.60 53.34
N ASP A 520 9.67 2.95 54.30
CA ASP A 520 10.30 1.96 55.17
C ASP A 520 10.78 0.72 54.42
N LYS A 521 9.96 0.26 53.45
CA LYS A 521 10.32 -0.88 52.58
C LYS A 521 11.51 -0.55 51.70
N ALA A 522 11.54 0.65 51.11
CA ALA A 522 12.63 1.13 50.28
C ALA A 522 13.96 1.24 51.08
N ALA A 523 13.89 1.78 52.28
CA ALA A 523 15.04 1.87 53.18
C ALA A 523 15.59 0.48 53.52
N ALA A 524 14.74 -0.47 53.91
CA ALA A 524 15.13 -1.85 54.19
C ALA A 524 15.71 -2.56 52.95
N TYR A 525 15.11 -2.34 51.76
CA TYR A 525 15.60 -2.90 50.52
C TYR A 525 16.99 -2.36 50.13
N LEU A 526 17.23 -1.05 50.28
CA LEU A 526 18.55 -0.44 50.02
C LEU A 526 19.65 -0.96 50.94
N GLN A 527 19.34 -1.36 52.18
CA GLN A 527 20.30 -1.98 53.05
C GLN A 527 20.80 -3.34 52.53
N GLN A 528 19.93 -4.06 51.80
CA GLN A 528 20.22 -5.35 51.20
C GLN A 528 20.81 -5.23 49.78
N GLN A 529 20.83 -4.02 49.21
CA GLN A 529 21.28 -3.73 47.85
C GLN A 529 22.34 -2.63 47.81
N PRO A 530 23.60 -2.89 48.26
CA PRO A 530 24.65 -1.87 48.36
C PRO A 530 24.97 -1.18 47.03
N ALA A 531 24.91 -1.91 45.90
CA ALA A 531 25.14 -1.36 44.57
C ALA A 531 24.07 -0.32 44.20
N LEU A 532 22.80 -0.63 44.43
CA LEU A 532 21.68 0.29 44.15
C LEU A 532 21.75 1.52 45.05
N LYS A 533 22.14 1.34 46.33
CA LYS A 533 22.35 2.43 47.28
C LYS A 533 23.46 3.38 46.80
N ALA A 534 24.58 2.83 46.29
CA ALA A 534 25.66 3.64 45.71
C ALA A 534 25.22 4.42 44.46
N GLN A 535 24.44 3.80 43.57
CA GLN A 535 23.88 4.47 42.40
C GLN A 535 22.92 5.61 42.78
N LEU A 536 22.05 5.40 43.75
CA LEU A 536 21.17 6.44 44.28
C LEU A 536 21.98 7.62 44.84
N GLN A 537 22.99 7.36 45.66
CA GLN A 537 23.87 8.39 46.24
C GLN A 537 24.65 9.16 45.18
N GLN A 538 25.17 8.46 44.16
CA GLN A 538 25.84 9.08 43.03
C GLN A 538 24.91 10.03 42.28
N ARG A 539 23.67 9.60 42.04
CA ARG A 539 22.68 10.41 41.36
C ARG A 539 22.26 11.63 42.18
N ILE A 540 22.07 11.47 43.47
CA ILE A 540 21.83 12.59 44.41
C ILE A 540 22.99 13.62 44.37
N ALA A 541 24.24 13.15 44.33
CA ALA A 541 25.40 14.02 44.29
C ALA A 541 25.56 14.76 42.94
N SER A 542 25.18 14.12 41.84
CA SER A 542 25.35 14.68 40.47
C SER A 542 24.18 15.49 39.94
N ASP A 543 22.98 15.34 40.52
CA ASP A 543 21.74 15.98 40.07
C ASP A 543 21.04 16.70 41.22
N SER A 544 21.22 18.02 41.29
CA SER A 544 20.65 18.86 42.35
C SER A 544 19.11 18.91 42.36
N SER A 545 18.47 18.70 41.18
CA SER A 545 17.01 18.60 41.04
C SER A 545 16.52 17.29 41.66
N PHE A 546 17.17 16.19 41.34
CA PHE A 546 16.87 14.88 41.91
C PHE A 546 17.14 14.84 43.42
N ALA A 547 18.20 15.48 43.89
CA ALA A 547 18.55 15.57 45.32
C ALA A 547 17.46 16.23 46.17
N LYS A 548 16.68 17.16 45.58
CA LYS A 548 15.58 17.87 46.26
C LYS A 548 14.21 17.23 46.06
N ASN A 549 14.13 16.12 45.30
CA ASN A 549 12.87 15.47 44.95
C ASN A 549 12.78 14.07 45.57
N GLY A 550 12.26 13.98 46.80
CA GLY A 550 12.10 12.72 47.51
C GLY A 550 11.22 11.71 46.76
N ARG A 551 10.18 12.17 46.03
CA ARG A 551 9.35 11.29 45.20
C ARG A 551 10.17 10.65 44.05
N ALA A 552 11.01 11.42 43.39
CA ALA A 552 11.89 10.90 42.34
C ALA A 552 12.92 9.88 42.89
N GLN A 553 13.39 10.07 44.13
CA GLN A 553 14.27 9.11 44.80
C GLN A 553 13.54 7.81 45.12
N LEU A 554 12.32 7.87 45.64
CA LEU A 554 11.49 6.68 45.86
C LEU A 554 11.15 5.96 44.55
N ASP A 555 10.80 6.72 43.52
CA ASP A 555 10.55 6.17 42.17
C ASP A 555 11.79 5.46 41.61
N PHE A 556 12.98 6.00 41.83
CA PHE A 556 14.22 5.35 41.44
C PHE A 556 14.37 3.99 42.13
N ILE A 557 14.14 3.93 43.45
CA ILE A 557 14.24 2.68 44.22
C ILE A 557 13.15 1.69 43.73
N TYR A 558 11.92 2.16 43.60
CA TYR A 558 10.78 1.34 43.11
C TYR A 558 11.08 0.71 41.75
N LYS A 559 11.54 1.51 40.79
CA LYS A 559 11.88 1.06 39.43
C LYS A 559 13.05 0.07 39.36
N ASN A 560 13.90 0.04 40.39
CA ASN A 560 15.01 -0.90 40.52
C ASN A 560 14.75 -1.99 41.56
N SER A 561 13.49 -2.23 41.91
CA SER A 561 13.09 -3.21 42.90
C SER A 561 12.21 -4.32 42.28
N PRO A 562 12.04 -5.46 43.00
CA PRO A 562 11.19 -6.55 42.56
C PRO A 562 9.68 -6.17 42.50
N TRP A 563 9.29 -5.06 43.10
CA TRP A 563 7.90 -4.58 43.09
C TRP A 563 7.52 -3.83 41.83
N TYR A 564 8.50 -3.46 41.01
CA TYR A 564 8.22 -2.79 39.75
C TYR A 564 7.68 -3.76 38.71
N GLU A 565 6.66 -3.30 37.97
CA GLU A 565 6.03 -4.11 36.93
C GLU A 565 7.02 -4.50 35.84
N SER A 566 7.30 -5.79 35.70
CA SER A 566 8.19 -6.31 34.67
C SER A 566 7.68 -6.01 33.24
N ASP A 567 6.35 -5.88 33.09
CA ASP A 567 5.67 -5.71 31.81
C ASP A 567 5.60 -4.25 31.35
N HIS A 568 5.83 -3.29 32.24
CA HIS A 568 5.87 -1.88 31.87
C HIS A 568 6.97 -1.61 30.84
N ASN A 569 6.60 -1.04 29.69
CA ASN A 569 7.46 -0.81 28.52
C ASN A 569 8.03 -2.09 27.88
N ARG A 570 7.64 -3.30 28.31
CA ARG A 570 8.08 -4.54 27.67
C ARG A 570 7.29 -4.75 26.37
N TYR A 571 8.02 -4.77 25.26
CA TYR A 571 7.41 -4.98 23.95
C TYR A 571 6.93 -6.43 23.81
N PRO A 572 5.66 -6.68 23.42
CA PRO A 572 5.06 -8.00 23.52
C PRO A 572 5.26 -8.84 22.24
N VAL A 573 6.30 -8.57 21.48
CA VAL A 573 6.75 -9.38 20.35
C VAL A 573 8.13 -9.93 20.71
N PHE A 574 8.17 -11.21 21.04
CA PHE A 574 9.36 -11.86 21.57
C PHE A 574 10.13 -12.57 20.44
N ARG A 575 11.44 -12.38 20.37
CA ARG A 575 12.30 -12.87 19.30
C ARG A 575 12.98 -14.16 19.70
N VAL A 576 12.68 -15.26 19.01
CA VAL A 576 13.37 -16.55 19.18
C VAL A 576 14.56 -16.57 18.22
N MET A 577 15.79 -16.60 18.72
CA MET A 577 17.00 -16.50 17.87
C MET A 577 17.60 -17.86 17.49
N GLN A 578 17.37 -18.91 18.28
CA GLN A 578 17.91 -20.26 18.04
C GLN A 578 16.83 -21.32 17.92
#